data_18226467da855ea6eceed6ea98f99e29
#
_entry.id   18226467da855ea6eceed6ea98f99e29
#
_cell.length_a   1.000
_cell.length_b   1.000
_cell.length_c   1.000
_cell.angle_alpha   90.00
_cell.angle_beta   90.00
_cell.angle_gamma   90.00
#
_symmetry.space_group_name_H-M   'P 1'
#
loop_
_entity.id
_entity.type
_entity.pdbx_description
1 polymer ?
#
loop_
_entity_poly.entity_id
_entity_poly.type
_entity_poly.pdbx_seq_one_letter_code
_entity_poly.pdbx_strand_id
1 'polypeptide(L)'
;KMPVQYESIIKEHEAVRSYAGIFDISHMGEFLLEGKDVIEFLQYIMINDLKLLEPSKGQYSCMCYENGTVVDDLVYYEENPERFRMIVNAANIEKDFQWLTDHLEEFDVKITNLSMKRSRIAFQGPKADENLQSLVDVDLSQINRFYFAHCNIQSNPIFIARTGYTGERGFEISFENEFAEKIWNSLLNTGASPAGLGARDSLRLEACYSLYGHEISNSITPVEAGLSWLVKPKEGIDYIGKEVLMKQKSEGTKRTIVGLNLVDKGIIREHYKIFK
;
A
#
# COMPACT_ATOMS: atom_id res chain seq x y z
N LYS A 1 -3.94 17.91 -2.30
CA LYS A 1 -5.12 17.06 -2.58
C LYS A 1 -4.99 16.53 -4.00
N MET A 2 -5.08 15.23 -4.17
CA MET A 2 -5.12 14.58 -5.49
C MET A 2 -6.44 14.92 -6.21
N PRO A 3 -6.43 15.36 -7.48
CA PRO A 3 -7.67 15.62 -8.22
C PRO A 3 -8.41 14.30 -8.52
N VAL A 4 -9.70 14.41 -8.77
CA VAL A 4 -10.51 13.25 -9.20
C VAL A 4 -10.07 12.79 -10.59
N GLN A 5 -9.79 13.75 -11.48
CA GLN A 5 -9.25 13.54 -12.82
C GLN A 5 -8.49 14.79 -13.29
N TYR A 6 -7.55 14.61 -14.21
CA TYR A 6 -6.84 15.68 -14.92
C TYR A 6 -7.53 15.99 -16.26
N GLU A 7 -7.83 14.97 -17.04
CA GLU A 7 -8.54 15.07 -18.32
C GLU A 7 -9.86 14.29 -18.30
N SER A 8 -9.77 12.97 -18.15
CA SER A 8 -10.90 12.06 -18.13
C SER A 8 -10.52 10.77 -17.42
N ILE A 9 -11.37 10.29 -16.51
CA ILE A 9 -11.15 9.04 -15.77
C ILE A 9 -10.87 7.88 -16.75
N ILE A 10 -11.63 7.78 -17.83
CA ILE A 10 -11.49 6.70 -18.82
C ILE A 10 -10.15 6.80 -19.55
N LYS A 11 -9.79 7.99 -20.05
CA LYS A 11 -8.52 8.18 -20.78
C LYS A 11 -7.30 7.94 -19.87
N GLU A 12 -7.38 8.41 -18.64
CA GLU A 12 -6.32 8.20 -17.64
C GLU A 12 -6.17 6.71 -17.29
N HIS A 13 -7.28 6.00 -17.11
CA HIS A 13 -7.29 4.55 -16.91
C HIS A 13 -6.65 3.82 -18.11
N GLU A 14 -7.08 4.14 -19.32
CA GLU A 14 -6.55 3.55 -20.56
C GLU A 14 -5.07 3.86 -20.77
N ALA A 15 -4.60 5.06 -20.42
CA ALA A 15 -3.19 5.43 -20.48
C ALA A 15 -2.33 4.57 -19.55
N VAL A 16 -2.82 4.28 -18.34
CA VAL A 16 -2.13 3.37 -17.40
C VAL A 16 -2.08 1.94 -17.94
N ARG A 17 -3.17 1.44 -18.54
CA ARG A 17 -3.23 0.09 -19.12
C ARG A 17 -2.39 -0.06 -20.39
N SER A 18 -2.26 0.98 -21.22
CA SER A 18 -1.63 0.90 -22.54
C SER A 18 -0.21 1.43 -22.59
N TYR A 19 0.15 2.35 -21.69
CA TYR A 19 1.46 3.01 -21.70
C TYR A 19 2.02 3.21 -20.29
N ALA A 20 1.81 4.38 -19.68
CA ALA A 20 2.20 4.69 -18.31
C ALA A 20 1.37 5.84 -17.74
N GLY A 21 1.02 5.75 -16.47
CA GLY A 21 0.39 6.80 -15.70
C GLY A 21 1.22 7.21 -14.49
N ILE A 22 1.08 8.47 -14.12
CA ILE A 22 1.71 9.07 -12.96
C ILE A 22 0.65 9.56 -11.99
N PHE A 23 0.73 9.14 -10.73
CA PHE A 23 -0.21 9.48 -9.67
C PHE A 23 0.51 10.20 -8.54
N ASP A 24 0.03 11.40 -8.18
CA ASP A 24 0.44 12.05 -6.94
C ASP A 24 -0.24 11.37 -5.75
N ILE A 25 0.47 10.50 -5.07
CA ILE A 25 0.00 9.79 -3.88
C ILE A 25 0.63 10.32 -2.59
N SER A 26 1.06 11.58 -2.58
CA SER A 26 1.67 12.24 -1.41
C SER A 26 0.72 12.39 -0.21
N HIS A 27 -0.57 12.09 -0.41
CA HIS A 27 -1.55 12.04 0.67
C HIS A 27 -1.42 10.78 1.56
N MET A 28 -0.73 9.73 1.10
CA MET A 28 -0.48 8.53 1.90
C MET A 28 0.43 8.85 3.09
N GLY A 29 0.21 8.16 4.22
CA GLY A 29 1.06 8.29 5.39
C GLY A 29 2.38 7.54 5.21
N GLU A 30 3.45 8.09 5.78
CA GLU A 30 4.75 7.47 5.83
C GLU A 30 5.33 7.58 7.26
N PHE A 31 5.55 6.43 7.89
CA PHE A 31 6.16 6.35 9.21
C PHE A 31 7.53 5.67 9.13
N LEU A 32 8.44 6.12 9.98
CA LEU A 32 9.73 5.48 10.20
C LEU A 32 9.73 4.91 11.61
N LEU A 33 9.98 3.61 11.72
CA LEU A 33 10.09 2.88 12.99
C LEU A 33 11.55 2.50 13.17
N GLU A 34 12.14 2.87 14.31
CA GLU A 34 13.56 2.66 14.60
C GLU A 34 13.73 2.16 16.04
N GLY A 35 14.53 1.13 16.24
CA GLY A 35 14.85 0.59 17.57
C GLY A 35 15.21 -0.88 17.54
N LYS A 36 15.82 -1.35 18.62
CA LYS A 36 16.28 -2.74 18.72
C LYS A 36 15.13 -3.75 18.77
N ASP A 37 13.95 -3.33 19.25
CA ASP A 37 12.79 -4.20 19.41
C ASP A 37 11.75 -4.03 18.25
N VAL A 38 12.14 -3.38 17.13
CA VAL A 38 11.21 -3.06 16.03
C VAL A 38 10.65 -4.31 15.36
N ILE A 39 11.43 -5.38 15.25
CA ILE A 39 10.97 -6.66 14.68
C ILE A 39 9.94 -7.31 15.60
N GLU A 40 10.21 -7.38 16.89
CA GLU A 40 9.30 -7.93 17.89
C GLU A 40 8.00 -7.13 17.95
N PHE A 41 8.10 -5.81 17.95
CA PHE A 41 6.97 -4.90 17.90
C PHE A 41 6.11 -5.14 16.66
N LEU A 42 6.70 -5.16 15.47
CA LEU A 42 5.98 -5.43 14.23
C LEU A 42 5.40 -6.85 14.19
N GLN A 43 6.08 -7.84 14.77
CA GLN A 43 5.51 -9.18 14.90
C GLN A 43 4.27 -9.22 15.79
N TYR A 44 4.20 -8.37 16.81
CA TYR A 44 3.04 -8.25 17.70
C TYR A 44 1.88 -7.50 17.05
N ILE A 45 2.15 -6.43 16.30
CA ILE A 45 1.14 -5.55 15.70
C ILE A 45 0.58 -6.10 14.38
N MET A 46 1.41 -6.75 13.55
CA MET A 46 1.03 -7.19 12.20
C MET A 46 0.52 -8.63 12.19
N ILE A 47 -0.48 -8.91 11.35
CA ILE A 47 -1.01 -10.28 11.20
C ILE A 47 -0.15 -11.17 10.29
N ASN A 48 0.67 -10.57 9.40
CA ASN A 48 1.62 -11.31 8.57
C ASN A 48 2.91 -11.59 9.35
N ASP A 49 3.68 -12.59 8.95
CA ASP A 49 4.89 -13.02 9.65
C ASP A 49 6.14 -12.37 9.06
N LEU A 50 6.85 -11.56 9.86
CA LEU A 50 8.10 -10.89 9.46
C LEU A 50 9.23 -11.89 9.20
N LYS A 51 9.19 -13.11 9.76
CA LYS A 51 10.17 -14.15 9.44
C LYS A 51 10.17 -14.57 7.97
N LEU A 52 9.10 -14.23 7.25
CA LEU A 52 8.98 -14.45 5.80
C LEU A 52 9.50 -13.27 4.97
N LEU A 53 9.92 -12.19 5.63
CA LEU A 53 10.48 -11.02 4.98
C LEU A 53 11.95 -11.28 4.62
N GLU A 54 12.30 -10.98 3.39
CA GLU A 54 13.68 -11.04 2.90
C GLU A 54 14.31 -9.65 2.95
N PRO A 55 15.65 -9.52 3.10
CA PRO A 55 16.32 -8.22 3.08
C PRO A 55 15.96 -7.39 1.85
N SER A 56 15.79 -6.09 2.04
CA SER A 56 15.38 -5.14 0.98
C SER A 56 14.01 -5.41 0.35
N LYS A 57 13.15 -6.14 1.03
CA LYS A 57 11.79 -6.47 0.59
C LYS A 57 10.76 -5.78 1.48
N GLY A 58 9.64 -5.40 0.89
CA GLY A 58 8.46 -4.97 1.62
C GLY A 58 7.48 -6.11 1.81
N GLN A 59 6.62 -5.96 2.81
CA GLN A 59 5.55 -6.91 3.08
C GLN A 59 4.22 -6.18 3.27
N TYR A 60 3.19 -6.65 2.59
CA TYR A 60 1.82 -6.21 2.82
C TYR A 60 1.23 -6.94 4.02
N SER A 61 0.57 -6.22 4.89
CA SER A 61 -0.08 -6.75 6.09
C SER A 61 -1.28 -5.90 6.51
N CYS A 62 -1.96 -6.33 7.55
CA CYS A 62 -2.94 -5.55 8.27
C CYS A 62 -2.56 -5.44 9.74
N MET A 63 -2.91 -4.32 10.36
CA MET A 63 -3.12 -4.20 11.80
C MET A 63 -4.58 -4.52 12.09
N CYS A 64 -4.83 -5.24 13.18
CA CYS A 64 -6.19 -5.63 13.56
C CYS A 64 -6.47 -5.27 15.01
N TYR A 65 -7.75 -5.03 15.32
CA TYR A 65 -8.25 -4.97 16.70
C TYR A 65 -8.29 -6.38 17.30
N GLU A 66 -8.46 -6.48 18.62
CA GLU A 66 -8.58 -7.75 19.35
C GLU A 66 -9.71 -8.64 18.82
N ASN A 67 -10.80 -8.03 18.34
CA ASN A 67 -11.92 -8.75 17.72
C ASN A 67 -11.64 -9.20 16.28
N GLY A 68 -10.43 -9.01 15.77
CA GLY A 68 -9.97 -9.41 14.45
C GLY A 68 -10.37 -8.48 13.30
N THR A 69 -11.11 -7.39 13.54
CA THR A 69 -11.44 -6.42 12.49
C THR A 69 -10.24 -5.52 12.16
N VAL A 70 -10.23 -4.95 10.94
CA VAL A 70 -9.05 -4.23 10.44
C VAL A 70 -8.93 -2.83 11.04
N VAL A 71 -7.78 -2.51 11.62
CA VAL A 71 -7.36 -1.15 11.96
C VAL A 71 -6.94 -0.42 10.68
N ASP A 72 -5.98 -0.97 9.94
CA ASP A 72 -5.57 -0.54 8.60
C ASP A 72 -4.85 -1.65 7.84
N ASP A 73 -4.81 -1.56 6.51
CA ASP A 73 -3.94 -2.33 5.64
C ASP A 73 -2.78 -1.46 5.16
N LEU A 74 -1.60 -2.02 5.10
CA LEU A 74 -0.38 -1.25 4.88
C LEU A 74 0.75 -2.08 4.27
N VAL A 75 1.78 -1.38 3.81
CA VAL A 75 3.04 -2.00 3.40
C VAL A 75 4.16 -1.46 4.27
N TYR A 76 5.02 -2.34 4.76
CA TYR A 76 6.26 -1.96 5.43
C TYR A 76 7.48 -2.57 4.73
N TYR A 77 8.62 -1.90 4.86
CA TYR A 77 9.89 -2.23 4.21
C TYR A 77 10.99 -2.29 5.25
N GLU A 78 11.75 -3.37 5.28
CA GLU A 78 12.93 -3.50 6.13
C GLU A 78 14.12 -2.80 5.47
N GLU A 79 14.45 -1.58 5.93
CA GLU A 79 15.67 -0.88 5.49
C GLU A 79 16.93 -1.49 6.13
N ASN A 80 16.81 -1.94 7.37
CA ASN A 80 17.74 -2.81 8.09
C ASN A 80 17.00 -3.39 9.32
N PRO A 81 17.59 -4.33 10.10
CA PRO A 81 16.91 -4.99 11.23
C PRO A 81 16.40 -4.07 12.35
N GLU A 82 16.95 -2.86 12.48
CA GLU A 82 16.52 -1.86 13.46
C GLU A 82 15.76 -0.69 12.85
N ARG A 83 15.39 -0.78 11.54
CA ARG A 83 14.76 0.33 10.83
C ARG A 83 13.79 -0.13 9.77
N PHE A 84 12.53 0.25 9.94
CA PHE A 84 11.43 -0.05 9.01
C PHE A 84 10.74 1.23 8.54
N ARG A 85 10.41 1.25 7.26
CA ARG A 85 9.55 2.26 6.65
C ARG A 85 8.17 1.67 6.45
N MET A 86 7.13 2.38 6.89
CA MET A 86 5.74 1.95 6.81
C MET A 86 4.92 2.96 6.03
N ILE A 87 4.07 2.47 5.12
CA ILE A 87 3.17 3.28 4.30
C ILE A 87 1.74 2.89 4.64
N VAL A 88 0.96 3.88 5.09
CA VAL A 88 -0.40 3.70 5.60
C VAL A 88 -1.41 4.50 4.78
N ASN A 89 -2.69 4.14 4.89
CA ASN A 89 -3.77 4.83 4.20
C ASN A 89 -3.95 6.28 4.69
N ALA A 90 -4.19 7.20 3.76
CA ALA A 90 -4.28 8.64 4.02
C ALA A 90 -5.32 9.00 5.09
N ALA A 91 -6.49 8.36 5.06
CA ALA A 91 -7.56 8.63 6.02
C ALA A 91 -7.25 8.10 7.43
N ASN A 92 -6.26 7.23 7.56
CA ASN A 92 -5.94 6.52 8.80
C ASN A 92 -4.64 7.02 9.47
N ILE A 93 -3.92 7.99 8.89
CA ILE A 93 -2.61 8.45 9.38
C ILE A 93 -2.60 8.71 10.91
N GLU A 94 -3.52 9.51 11.41
CA GLU A 94 -3.58 9.86 12.84
C GLU A 94 -4.00 8.65 13.68
N LYS A 95 -4.98 7.89 13.22
CA LYS A 95 -5.46 6.68 13.89
C LYS A 95 -4.34 5.63 13.99
N ASP A 96 -3.62 5.40 12.92
CA ASP A 96 -2.56 4.40 12.86
C ASP A 96 -1.35 4.82 13.69
N PHE A 97 -0.98 6.11 13.64
CA PHE A 97 0.08 6.64 14.48
C PHE A 97 -0.26 6.50 15.97
N GLN A 98 -1.49 6.82 16.36
CA GLN A 98 -1.95 6.64 17.73
C GLN A 98 -2.00 5.16 18.12
N TRP A 99 -2.55 4.29 17.25
CA TRP A 99 -2.60 2.85 17.48
C TRP A 99 -1.21 2.25 17.73
N LEU A 100 -0.25 2.59 16.89
CA LEU A 100 1.13 2.13 17.05
C LEU A 100 1.73 2.66 18.35
N THR A 101 1.50 3.93 18.69
CA THR A 101 2.04 4.57 19.90
C THR A 101 1.46 3.94 21.17
N ASP A 102 0.16 3.63 21.19
CA ASP A 102 -0.51 3.01 22.33
C ASP A 102 0.00 1.59 22.66
N HIS A 103 0.68 0.94 21.74
CA HIS A 103 1.22 -0.41 21.89
C HIS A 103 2.75 -0.47 22.02
N LEU A 104 3.39 0.68 22.28
CA LEU A 104 4.87 0.76 22.43
C LEU A 104 5.40 0.43 23.83
N GLU A 105 4.54 0.39 24.86
CA GLU A 105 4.96 0.44 26.29
C GLU A 105 6.10 -0.52 26.69
N GLU A 106 6.20 -1.68 26.01
CA GLU A 106 7.20 -2.71 26.33
C GLU A 106 8.35 -2.79 25.31
N PHE A 107 8.34 -1.93 24.27
CA PHE A 107 9.29 -2.02 23.15
C PHE A 107 10.18 -0.77 23.06
N ASP A 108 11.48 -0.98 22.90
CA ASP A 108 12.43 0.09 22.58
C ASP A 108 12.36 0.43 21.09
N VAL A 109 11.28 1.12 20.72
CA VAL A 109 10.98 1.56 19.35
C VAL A 109 10.56 3.02 19.34
N LYS A 110 11.17 3.79 18.45
CA LYS A 110 10.78 5.17 18.14
C LYS A 110 10.02 5.22 16.83
N ILE A 111 8.85 5.85 16.82
CA ILE A 111 8.07 6.09 15.62
C ILE A 111 8.16 7.57 15.24
N THR A 112 8.54 7.84 14.00
CA THR A 112 8.58 9.19 13.44
C THR A 112 7.59 9.30 12.28
N ASN A 113 6.60 10.21 12.40
CA ASN A 113 5.68 10.52 11.31
C ASN A 113 6.36 11.45 10.30
N LEU A 114 6.61 10.94 9.10
CA LEU A 114 7.24 11.65 7.99
C LEU A 114 6.23 12.14 6.94
N SER A 115 4.94 11.87 7.10
CA SER A 115 3.88 12.11 6.10
C SER A 115 3.88 13.53 5.53
N MET A 116 4.13 14.53 6.38
CA MET A 116 4.16 15.94 5.95
C MET A 116 5.51 16.40 5.37
N LYS A 117 6.55 15.57 5.44
CA LYS A 117 7.90 15.88 4.97
C LYS A 117 8.26 15.20 3.65
N ARG A 118 7.47 14.21 3.26
CA ARG A 118 7.73 13.37 2.09
C ARG A 118 6.64 13.54 1.05
N SER A 119 7.05 13.56 -0.21
CA SER A 119 6.17 13.40 -1.37
C SER A 119 6.30 11.98 -1.92
N ARG A 120 5.21 11.48 -2.48
CA ARG A 120 5.16 10.15 -3.05
C ARG A 120 4.45 10.15 -4.39
N ILE A 121 5.03 9.45 -5.35
CA ILE A 121 4.48 9.27 -6.70
C ILE A 121 4.39 7.77 -6.99
N ALA A 122 3.26 7.33 -7.56
CA ALA A 122 3.18 6.04 -8.22
C ALA A 122 3.33 6.23 -9.73
N PHE A 123 4.24 5.47 -10.34
CA PHE A 123 4.53 5.47 -11.77
C PHE A 123 4.25 4.07 -12.31
N GLN A 124 3.13 3.90 -13.02
CA GLN A 124 2.53 2.60 -13.28
C GLN A 124 2.17 2.42 -14.76
N GLY A 125 2.34 1.22 -15.29
CA GLY A 125 1.92 0.86 -16.66
C GLY A 125 2.96 -0.02 -17.38
N PRO A 126 2.62 -0.57 -18.55
CA PRO A 126 3.50 -1.48 -19.31
C PRO A 126 4.85 -0.88 -19.68
N LYS A 127 4.92 0.46 -19.84
CA LYS A 127 6.15 1.19 -20.18
C LYS A 127 6.83 1.84 -18.96
N ALA A 128 6.34 1.61 -17.75
CA ALA A 128 6.89 2.23 -16.56
C ALA A 128 8.37 1.88 -16.34
N ASP A 129 8.76 0.62 -16.48
CA ASP A 129 10.14 0.18 -16.31
C ASP A 129 11.09 0.86 -17.32
N GLU A 130 10.74 0.85 -18.60
CA GLU A 130 11.53 1.42 -19.68
C GLU A 130 11.70 2.94 -19.51
N ASN A 131 10.62 3.64 -19.24
CA ASN A 131 10.62 5.09 -19.11
C ASN A 131 11.41 5.54 -17.86
N LEU A 132 11.19 4.87 -16.72
CA LEU A 132 11.84 5.23 -15.46
C LEU A 132 13.32 4.88 -15.46
N GLN A 133 13.73 3.80 -16.16
CA GLN A 133 15.14 3.39 -16.24
C GLN A 133 16.07 4.49 -16.76
N SER A 134 15.56 5.33 -17.64
CA SER A 134 16.35 6.45 -18.19
C SER A 134 16.61 7.58 -17.19
N LEU A 135 15.87 7.63 -16.09
CA LEU A 135 15.90 8.70 -15.09
C LEU A 135 16.66 8.33 -13.81
N VAL A 136 16.81 7.04 -13.52
CA VAL A 136 17.40 6.53 -12.27
C VAL A 136 18.80 5.98 -12.51
N ASP A 137 19.60 5.99 -11.46
CA ASP A 137 21.01 5.52 -11.45
C ASP A 137 21.15 4.06 -10.95
N VAL A 138 20.07 3.30 -10.91
CA VAL A 138 20.04 1.87 -10.53
C VAL A 138 19.37 1.04 -11.62
N ASP A 139 19.80 -0.22 -11.77
CA ASP A 139 19.17 -1.16 -12.69
C ASP A 139 17.81 -1.64 -12.12
N LEU A 140 16.73 -1.11 -12.66
CA LEU A 140 15.38 -1.44 -12.23
C LEU A 140 15.01 -2.92 -12.45
N SER A 141 15.69 -3.61 -13.36
CA SER A 141 15.44 -5.04 -13.60
C SER A 141 15.83 -5.92 -12.41
N GLN A 142 16.70 -5.41 -11.53
CA GLN A 142 17.14 -6.10 -10.32
C GLN A 142 16.19 -5.89 -9.13
N ILE A 143 15.25 -4.95 -9.22
CA ILE A 143 14.25 -4.70 -8.19
C ILE A 143 13.03 -5.59 -8.47
N ASN A 144 12.91 -6.72 -7.77
CA ASN A 144 11.76 -7.62 -7.90
C ASN A 144 10.50 -7.04 -7.25
N ARG A 145 9.35 -7.68 -7.48
CA ARG A 145 8.07 -7.26 -6.88
C ARG A 145 8.17 -7.23 -5.35
N PHE A 146 7.73 -6.14 -4.73
CA PHE A 146 7.87 -5.77 -3.33
C PHE A 146 9.29 -5.44 -2.86
N TYR A 147 10.32 -5.56 -3.69
CA TYR A 147 11.65 -5.07 -3.33
C TYR A 147 11.77 -3.57 -3.55
N PHE A 148 12.73 -2.97 -2.86
CA PHE A 148 13.04 -1.55 -2.95
C PHE A 148 14.53 -1.29 -3.10
N ALA A 149 14.85 -0.05 -3.46
CA ALA A 149 16.22 0.46 -3.47
C ALA A 149 16.22 1.95 -3.04
N HIS A 150 17.39 2.39 -2.58
CA HIS A 150 17.71 3.81 -2.49
C HIS A 150 18.56 4.18 -3.70
N CYS A 151 18.14 5.20 -4.44
CA CYS A 151 18.83 5.65 -5.65
C CYS A 151 18.53 7.14 -5.90
N ASN A 152 18.88 7.66 -7.08
CA ASN A 152 18.64 9.04 -7.42
C ASN A 152 17.84 9.17 -8.72
N ILE A 153 16.98 10.20 -8.79
CA ILE A 153 16.46 10.76 -10.04
C ILE A 153 17.14 12.12 -10.25
N GLN A 154 17.97 12.23 -11.31
CA GLN A 154 18.70 13.47 -11.62
C GLN A 154 19.42 14.06 -10.38
N SER A 155 20.16 13.24 -9.65
CA SER A 155 20.87 13.59 -8.40
C SER A 155 20.00 13.91 -7.19
N ASN A 156 18.67 13.72 -7.25
CA ASN A 156 17.81 13.86 -6.09
C ASN A 156 17.57 12.50 -5.45
N PRO A 157 17.88 12.33 -4.15
CA PRO A 157 17.74 11.05 -3.47
C PRO A 157 16.28 10.60 -3.40
N ILE A 158 16.03 9.34 -3.71
CA ILE A 158 14.71 8.72 -3.65
C ILE A 158 14.77 7.35 -2.98
N PHE A 159 13.65 6.97 -2.37
CA PHE A 159 13.30 5.59 -2.07
C PHE A 159 12.37 5.10 -3.18
N ILE A 160 12.71 3.99 -3.82
CA ILE A 160 11.91 3.42 -4.90
C ILE A 160 11.55 1.97 -4.57
N ALA A 161 10.28 1.62 -4.65
CA ALA A 161 9.80 0.25 -4.42
C ALA A 161 8.99 -0.24 -5.62
N ARG A 162 9.19 -1.50 -6.01
CA ARG A 162 8.36 -2.13 -7.06
C ARG A 162 7.04 -2.59 -6.47
N THR A 163 6.20 -1.64 -6.16
CA THR A 163 4.84 -1.78 -5.68
C THR A 163 3.90 -0.91 -6.50
N GLY A 164 2.61 -1.03 -6.27
CA GLY A 164 1.58 -0.24 -6.92
C GLY A 164 0.19 -0.73 -6.60
N TYR A 165 -0.80 0.02 -7.07
CA TYR A 165 -2.22 -0.16 -6.75
C TYR A 165 -3.09 -0.18 -8.03
N THR A 166 -2.53 -0.66 -9.13
CA THR A 166 -3.17 -0.62 -10.46
C THR A 166 -3.31 -1.99 -11.12
N GLY A 167 -2.61 -3.00 -10.61
CA GLY A 167 -2.46 -4.28 -11.29
C GLY A 167 -1.38 -4.29 -12.37
N GLU A 168 -0.93 -3.10 -12.83
CA GLU A 168 0.16 -2.96 -13.79
C GLU A 168 1.54 -3.01 -13.10
N ARG A 169 2.58 -3.17 -13.93
CA ARG A 169 3.97 -2.98 -13.51
C ARG A 169 4.21 -1.53 -13.15
N GLY A 170 5.19 -1.30 -12.30
CA GLY A 170 5.61 0.05 -11.97
C GLY A 170 6.23 0.15 -10.59
N PHE A 171 6.35 1.39 -10.14
CA PHE A 171 7.03 1.72 -8.91
C PHE A 171 6.27 2.78 -8.13
N GLU A 172 6.48 2.76 -6.83
CA GLU A 172 6.17 3.87 -5.93
C GLU A 172 7.48 4.50 -5.48
N ILE A 173 7.52 5.82 -5.55
CA ILE A 173 8.74 6.62 -5.35
C ILE A 173 8.48 7.63 -4.25
N SER A 174 9.28 7.62 -3.18
CA SER A 174 9.19 8.57 -2.06
C SER A 174 10.45 9.41 -1.98
N PHE A 175 10.30 10.71 -1.74
CA PHE A 175 11.38 11.69 -1.71
C PHE A 175 11.00 12.92 -0.86
N GLU A 176 11.98 13.77 -0.55
CA GLU A 176 11.75 15.03 0.16
C GLU A 176 10.88 15.99 -0.66
N ASN A 177 9.99 16.72 -0.01
CA ASN A 177 9.03 17.63 -0.67
C ASN A 177 9.66 18.64 -1.61
N GLU A 178 10.86 19.11 -1.31
CA GLU A 178 11.59 20.09 -2.14
C GLU A 178 11.91 19.60 -3.56
N PHE A 179 11.91 18.27 -3.79
CA PHE A 179 12.17 17.68 -5.10
C PHE A 179 10.90 17.39 -5.91
N ALA A 180 9.70 17.64 -5.33
CA ALA A 180 8.43 17.18 -5.88
C ALA A 180 8.16 17.67 -7.30
N GLU A 181 8.28 18.98 -7.53
CA GLU A 181 8.04 19.58 -8.86
C GLU A 181 9.03 19.04 -9.90
N LYS A 182 10.30 18.95 -9.54
CA LYS A 182 11.35 18.50 -10.44
C LYS A 182 11.17 17.04 -10.84
N ILE A 183 10.90 16.16 -9.88
CA ILE A 183 10.68 14.73 -10.12
C ILE A 183 9.39 14.52 -10.92
N TRP A 184 8.30 15.20 -10.56
CA TRP A 184 7.03 15.14 -11.29
C TRP A 184 7.22 15.50 -12.76
N ASN A 185 7.86 16.64 -13.03
CA ASN A 185 8.11 17.10 -14.40
C ASN A 185 9.03 16.15 -15.19
N SER A 186 10.03 15.57 -14.52
CA SER A 186 10.90 14.58 -15.16
C SER A 186 10.15 13.32 -15.59
N LEU A 187 9.21 12.86 -14.76
CA LEU A 187 8.35 11.72 -15.07
C LEU A 187 7.33 12.04 -16.17
N LEU A 188 6.73 13.23 -16.15
CA LEU A 188 5.83 13.68 -17.23
C LEU A 188 6.54 13.74 -18.59
N ASN A 189 7.80 14.18 -18.62
CA ASN A 189 8.59 14.29 -19.84
C ASN A 189 8.87 12.92 -20.50
N THR A 190 8.61 11.81 -19.82
CA THR A 190 8.65 10.46 -20.44
C THR A 190 7.43 10.14 -21.29
N GLY A 191 6.44 11.03 -21.32
CA GLY A 191 5.16 10.83 -22.00
C GLY A 191 4.11 10.11 -21.14
N ALA A 192 4.37 9.88 -19.85
CA ALA A 192 3.37 9.33 -18.94
C ALA A 192 2.23 10.33 -18.70
N SER A 193 1.00 9.83 -18.63
CA SER A 193 -0.19 10.65 -18.40
C SER A 193 -0.42 10.86 -16.90
N PRO A 194 -0.72 12.09 -16.43
CA PRO A 194 -1.18 12.29 -15.07
C PRO A 194 -2.53 11.60 -14.88
N ALA A 195 -2.70 10.92 -13.75
CA ALA A 195 -3.90 10.16 -13.45
C ALA A 195 -4.42 10.49 -12.04
N GLY A 196 -5.72 10.72 -11.93
CA GLY A 196 -6.39 11.12 -10.71
C GLY A 196 -7.01 9.96 -9.93
N LEU A 197 -7.74 10.33 -8.86
CA LEU A 197 -8.39 9.38 -7.95
C LEU A 197 -9.40 8.46 -8.66
N GLY A 198 -10.12 8.97 -9.68
CA GLY A 198 -11.10 8.17 -10.40
C GLY A 198 -10.45 7.03 -11.18
N ALA A 199 -9.33 7.29 -11.88
CA ALA A 199 -8.56 6.26 -12.56
C ALA A 199 -7.91 5.31 -11.54
N ARG A 200 -7.36 5.83 -10.42
CA ARG A 200 -6.81 5.01 -9.33
C ARG A 200 -7.84 4.01 -8.81
N ASP A 201 -9.08 4.46 -8.57
CA ASP A 201 -10.13 3.59 -8.03
C ASP A 201 -10.61 2.54 -9.04
N SER A 202 -10.80 2.89 -10.31
CA SER A 202 -11.20 1.90 -11.33
C SER A 202 -10.10 0.87 -11.60
N LEU A 203 -8.83 1.27 -11.59
CA LEU A 203 -7.67 0.38 -11.78
C LEU A 203 -7.50 -0.62 -10.62
N ARG A 204 -7.60 -0.14 -9.36
CA ARG A 204 -7.48 -1.01 -8.19
C ARG A 204 -8.62 -2.03 -8.11
N LEU A 205 -9.84 -1.59 -8.49
CA LEU A 205 -11.02 -2.44 -8.48
C LEU A 205 -10.89 -3.58 -9.50
N GLU A 206 -10.42 -3.30 -10.70
CA GLU A 206 -10.14 -4.33 -11.71
C GLU A 206 -9.05 -5.31 -11.25
N ALA A 207 -8.06 -4.83 -10.49
CA ALA A 207 -7.01 -5.66 -9.91
C ALA A 207 -7.46 -6.39 -8.63
N CYS A 208 -8.71 -6.21 -8.19
CA CYS A 208 -9.25 -6.75 -6.94
C CYS A 208 -8.46 -6.35 -5.69
N TYR A 209 -7.91 -5.13 -5.67
CA TYR A 209 -7.25 -4.58 -4.48
C TYR A 209 -8.24 -3.89 -3.56
N SER A 210 -8.17 -4.24 -2.28
CA SER A 210 -9.04 -3.67 -1.25
C SER A 210 -8.71 -2.19 -1.01
N LEU A 211 -9.72 -1.42 -0.63
CA LEU A 211 -9.60 -0.05 -0.16
C LEU A 211 -10.22 0.05 1.24
N TYR A 212 -9.47 0.60 2.20
CA TYR A 212 -10.00 0.84 3.54
C TYR A 212 -11.20 1.81 3.49
N GLY A 213 -12.28 1.44 4.17
CA GLY A 213 -13.56 2.12 4.13
C GLY A 213 -14.57 1.51 3.13
N HIS A 214 -14.11 0.58 2.28
CA HIS A 214 -14.93 -0.15 1.31
C HIS A 214 -14.91 -1.67 1.61
N GLU A 215 -13.96 -2.40 1.03
CA GLU A 215 -13.86 -3.85 1.21
C GLU A 215 -13.31 -4.25 2.58
N ILE A 216 -12.55 -3.39 3.23
CA ILE A 216 -12.00 -3.56 4.58
C ILE A 216 -12.31 -2.35 5.44
N SER A 217 -12.55 -2.59 6.74
CA SER A 217 -12.88 -1.55 7.71
C SER A 217 -12.78 -2.07 9.14
N ASN A 218 -13.05 -1.21 10.12
CA ASN A 218 -13.16 -1.58 11.53
C ASN A 218 -14.34 -2.52 11.87
N SER A 219 -15.11 -2.97 10.88
CA SER A 219 -16.22 -3.91 11.03
C SER A 219 -16.07 -5.18 10.18
N ILE A 220 -14.94 -5.31 9.47
CA ILE A 220 -14.63 -6.41 8.55
C ILE A 220 -13.28 -6.99 8.94
N THR A 221 -13.18 -8.33 8.97
CA THR A 221 -11.91 -9.01 9.22
C THR A 221 -11.16 -9.27 7.91
N PRO A 222 -9.83 -9.43 7.94
CA PRO A 222 -9.06 -9.82 6.75
C PRO A 222 -9.56 -11.12 6.11
N VAL A 223 -10.06 -12.06 6.92
CA VAL A 223 -10.58 -13.34 6.42
C VAL A 223 -11.87 -13.13 5.63
N GLU A 224 -12.80 -12.30 6.14
CA GLU A 224 -14.02 -11.93 5.43
C GLU A 224 -13.73 -11.17 4.12
N ALA A 225 -12.68 -10.35 4.11
CA ALA A 225 -12.24 -9.56 2.95
C ALA A 225 -11.43 -10.35 1.89
N GLY A 226 -11.30 -11.68 2.04
CA GLY A 226 -10.51 -12.49 1.11
C GLY A 226 -8.98 -12.39 1.30
N LEU A 227 -8.53 -11.77 2.39
CA LEU A 227 -7.13 -11.58 2.75
C LEU A 227 -6.62 -12.64 3.74
N SER A 228 -7.28 -13.80 3.83
CA SER A 228 -6.92 -14.89 4.75
C SER A 228 -5.47 -15.37 4.61
N TRP A 229 -4.86 -15.17 3.45
CA TRP A 229 -3.46 -15.50 3.18
C TRP A 229 -2.47 -14.66 4.00
N LEU A 230 -2.87 -13.47 4.49
CA LEU A 230 -2.09 -12.62 5.40
C LEU A 230 -2.04 -13.18 6.82
N VAL A 231 -3.09 -13.88 7.25
CA VAL A 231 -3.19 -14.41 8.62
C VAL A 231 -2.23 -15.57 8.78
N LYS A 232 -1.15 -15.37 9.55
CA LYS A 232 -0.10 -16.38 9.79
C LYS A 232 -0.20 -16.94 11.21
N PRO A 233 0.06 -18.24 11.41
CA PRO A 233 0.00 -18.86 12.75
C PRO A 233 1.06 -18.33 13.70
N LYS A 234 2.27 -17.97 13.21
CA LYS A 234 3.41 -17.45 13.98
C LYS A 234 3.65 -18.29 15.24
N GLU A 235 4.20 -19.47 15.10
CA GLU A 235 4.46 -20.37 16.22
C GLU A 235 5.29 -19.67 17.32
N GLY A 236 4.79 -19.75 18.57
CA GLY A 236 5.45 -19.13 19.73
C GLY A 236 5.35 -17.59 19.80
N ILE A 237 4.67 -16.94 18.86
CA ILE A 237 4.46 -15.50 18.85
C ILE A 237 2.97 -15.21 18.90
N ASP A 238 2.58 -14.36 19.84
CA ASP A 238 1.22 -13.83 19.89
C ASP A 238 1.15 -12.50 19.13
N TYR A 239 -0.04 -12.14 18.62
CA TYR A 239 -0.31 -10.89 17.96
C TYR A 239 -1.77 -10.49 18.12
N ILE A 240 -2.06 -9.21 17.99
CA ILE A 240 -3.40 -8.65 18.22
C ILE A 240 -4.41 -9.28 17.25
N GLY A 241 -5.50 -9.82 17.78
CA GLY A 241 -6.58 -10.47 17.01
C GLY A 241 -6.33 -11.92 16.59
N LYS A 242 -5.19 -12.52 16.94
CA LYS A 242 -4.76 -13.87 16.51
C LYS A 242 -5.82 -14.94 16.73
N GLU A 243 -6.39 -15.02 17.94
CA GLU A 243 -7.36 -16.07 18.27
C GLU A 243 -8.56 -16.05 17.33
N VAL A 244 -9.18 -14.89 17.14
CA VAL A 244 -10.34 -14.71 16.27
C VAL A 244 -9.99 -15.01 14.81
N LEU A 245 -8.87 -14.47 14.32
CA LEU A 245 -8.44 -14.62 12.93
C LEU A 245 -8.09 -16.08 12.60
N MET A 246 -7.37 -16.76 13.49
CA MET A 246 -7.03 -18.18 13.30
C MET A 246 -8.26 -19.07 13.34
N LYS A 247 -9.23 -18.77 14.23
CA LYS A 247 -10.51 -19.47 14.26
C LYS A 247 -11.29 -19.27 12.95
N GLN A 248 -11.44 -18.04 12.48
CA GLN A 248 -12.09 -17.77 11.20
C GLN A 248 -11.40 -18.45 10.02
N LYS A 249 -10.07 -18.50 10.03
CA LYS A 249 -9.29 -19.15 8.98
C LYS A 249 -9.54 -20.66 8.93
N SER A 250 -9.75 -21.32 10.08
CA SER A 250 -9.98 -22.75 10.18
C SER A 250 -11.45 -23.15 10.00
N GLU A 251 -12.39 -22.37 10.53
CA GLU A 251 -13.81 -22.68 10.56
C GLU A 251 -14.61 -21.98 9.45
N GLY A 252 -14.02 -20.96 8.79
CA GLY A 252 -14.70 -20.07 7.84
C GLY A 252 -15.40 -18.88 8.53
N THR A 253 -15.99 -18.02 7.71
CA THR A 253 -16.68 -16.79 8.12
C THR A 253 -18.16 -16.83 7.73
N LYS A 254 -19.00 -16.09 8.45
CA LYS A 254 -20.44 -15.98 8.15
C LYS A 254 -20.72 -15.14 6.89
N ARG A 255 -19.82 -14.27 6.52
CA ARG A 255 -19.89 -13.43 5.32
C ARG A 255 -18.54 -13.44 4.62
N THR A 256 -18.55 -13.24 3.32
CA THR A 256 -17.33 -13.16 2.50
C THR A 256 -17.53 -12.16 1.39
N ILE A 257 -16.43 -11.56 0.95
CA ILE A 257 -16.42 -10.69 -0.23
C ILE A 257 -16.67 -11.53 -1.49
N VAL A 258 -17.43 -10.99 -2.43
CA VAL A 258 -17.66 -11.57 -3.74
C VAL A 258 -17.55 -10.53 -4.83
N GLY A 259 -17.02 -10.91 -6.00
CA GLY A 259 -17.03 -10.06 -7.19
C GLY A 259 -18.39 -10.16 -7.92
N LEU A 260 -18.86 -9.03 -8.44
CA LEU A 260 -20.08 -8.96 -9.24
C LEU A 260 -19.74 -8.37 -10.62
N ASN A 261 -20.22 -9.02 -11.68
CA ASN A 261 -20.17 -8.49 -13.03
C ASN A 261 -21.54 -7.98 -13.45
N LEU A 262 -21.61 -6.72 -13.90
CA LEU A 262 -22.82 -6.17 -14.46
C LEU A 262 -23.08 -6.79 -15.83
N VAL A 263 -24.25 -7.40 -16.02
CA VAL A 263 -24.64 -8.08 -17.28
C VAL A 263 -25.26 -7.09 -18.25
N ASP A 264 -26.13 -6.21 -17.74
CA ASP A 264 -26.81 -5.20 -18.53
C ASP A 264 -26.12 -3.83 -18.47
N LYS A 265 -26.49 -2.90 -19.37
CA LYS A 265 -25.98 -1.52 -19.32
C LYS A 265 -26.44 -0.82 -18.05
N GLY A 266 -25.51 -0.22 -17.32
CA GLY A 266 -25.80 0.51 -16.09
C GLY A 266 -24.55 0.84 -15.32
N ILE A 267 -24.73 1.46 -14.14
CA ILE A 267 -23.68 1.74 -13.17
C ILE A 267 -24.19 1.23 -11.83
N ILE A 268 -23.50 0.24 -11.28
CA ILE A 268 -23.77 -0.25 -9.93
C ILE A 268 -23.34 0.82 -8.93
N ARG A 269 -24.22 1.10 -7.96
CA ARG A 269 -23.97 2.05 -6.86
C ARG A 269 -24.02 1.33 -5.52
N GLU A 270 -23.33 1.88 -4.55
CA GLU A 270 -23.46 1.42 -3.17
C GLU A 270 -24.93 1.37 -2.71
N HIS A 271 -25.23 0.44 -1.81
CA HIS A 271 -26.56 0.22 -1.27
C HIS A 271 -27.64 -0.27 -2.25
N TYR A 272 -27.29 -0.61 -3.49
CA TYR A 272 -28.21 -1.29 -4.39
C TYR A 272 -28.54 -2.67 -3.82
N LYS A 273 -29.83 -3.02 -3.85
CA LYS A 273 -30.30 -4.33 -3.40
C LYS A 273 -29.83 -5.42 -4.37
N ILE A 274 -29.31 -6.50 -3.80
CA ILE A 274 -28.97 -7.73 -4.53
C ILE A 274 -30.07 -8.74 -4.23
N PHE A 275 -30.62 -9.33 -5.28
CA PHE A 275 -31.67 -10.35 -5.18
C PHE A 275 -31.09 -11.69 -5.65
N LYS A 276 -31.44 -12.76 -4.92
CA LYS A 276 -31.04 -14.13 -5.24
C LYS A 276 -32.03 -14.76 -6.18
#